data_a2d0da5c6a096e3958194fa5a7c2707d
#
_entry.id   a2d0da5c6a096e3958194fa5a7c2707d
#
_cell.length_a   1.000
_cell.length_b   1.000
_cell.length_c   1.000
_cell.angle_alpha   90.00
_cell.angle_beta   90.00
_cell.angle_gamma   90.00
#
_symmetry.space_group_name_H-M   'P 1'
#
loop_
_entity.id
_entity.type
_entity.pdbx_description
1 polymer ?
#
loop_
_entity_poly.entity_id
_entity_poly.type
_entity_poly.pdbx_seq_one_letter_code
_entity_poly.pdbx_strand_id
1 'polypeptide(L)' 'MAKKENFVLLYASITSDDELFVDAIGSYPTMEDAQKAMEENINDDINDGYEKEDWEIAQDQANYGNVIGLEYKAYRIKKM' A
#
# COMPACT_ATOMS: atom_id res chain seq x y z
N MET A 1 3.58 -31.39 6.79
CA MET A 1 2.62 -30.32 6.98
C MET A 1 2.84 -29.20 5.98
N ALA A 2 1.78 -28.80 5.28
CA ALA A 2 1.89 -27.69 4.37
C ALA A 2 2.12 -26.40 5.14
N LYS A 3 3.09 -25.64 4.73
CA LYS A 3 3.30 -24.31 5.27
C LYS A 3 2.17 -23.41 4.79
N LYS A 4 1.50 -22.75 5.71
CA LYS A 4 0.61 -21.67 5.35
C LYS A 4 1.45 -20.51 4.84
N GLU A 5 1.22 -20.12 3.61
CA GLU A 5 1.79 -18.92 3.07
C GLU A 5 0.94 -17.75 3.54
N ASN A 6 1.60 -16.73 4.06
CA ASN A 6 0.96 -15.49 4.42
C ASN A 6 1.51 -14.37 3.57
N PHE A 7 0.61 -13.53 3.11
CA PHE A 7 0.97 -12.33 2.37
C PHE A 7 0.63 -11.13 3.25
N VAL A 8 1.64 -10.37 3.60
CA VAL A 8 1.47 -9.23 4.50
C VAL A 8 1.40 -7.95 3.67
N LEU A 9 0.36 -7.16 3.88
CA LEU A 9 0.22 -5.86 3.25
C LEU A 9 0.82 -4.81 4.16
N LEU A 10 1.86 -4.15 3.67
CA LEU A 10 2.58 -3.11 4.36
C LEU A 10 2.25 -1.75 3.76
N TYR A 11 2.21 -0.74 4.59
CA TYR A 11 1.97 0.63 4.21
C TYR A 11 3.06 1.53 4.75
N ALA A 12 3.54 2.45 3.92
CA ALA A 12 4.49 3.46 4.33
C ALA A 12 4.06 4.82 3.78
N SER A 13 4.31 5.86 4.53
CA SER A 13 4.07 7.22 4.06
C SER A 13 5.18 8.14 4.56
N ILE A 14 5.47 9.15 3.74
CA ILE A 14 6.41 10.22 4.10
C ILE A 14 5.63 11.52 4.03
N THR A 15 5.59 12.24 5.13
CA THR A 15 4.88 13.52 5.20
C THR A 15 5.80 14.68 4.83
N SER A 16 5.22 15.87 4.68
CA SER A 16 5.98 17.09 4.39
C SER A 16 6.99 17.45 5.49
N ASP A 17 6.85 16.89 6.68
CA ASP A 17 7.77 17.07 7.80
C ASP A 17 8.90 16.05 7.83
N ASP A 18 9.07 15.27 6.74
CA ASP A 18 10.04 14.19 6.63
C ASP A 18 9.83 13.06 7.65
N GLU A 19 8.63 12.95 8.20
CA GLU A 19 8.31 11.82 9.06
C GLU A 19 7.96 10.59 8.23
N LEU A 20 8.65 9.50 8.50
CA LEU A 20 8.35 8.21 7.90
C LEU A 20 7.41 7.43 8.81
N PHE A 21 6.26 7.08 8.27
CA PHE A 21 5.29 6.23 8.96
C PHE A 21 5.23 4.88 8.25
N VAL A 22 5.35 3.79 8.99
CA VAL A 22 5.26 2.43 8.45
C VAL A 22 4.33 1.60 9.32
N ASP A 23 3.41 0.88 8.69
CA ASP A 23 2.46 0.03 9.39
C ASP A 23 2.17 -1.23 8.59
N ALA A 24 1.82 -2.30 9.30
CA ALA A 24 1.32 -3.53 8.70
C ALA A 24 -0.21 -3.48 8.75
N ILE A 25 -0.86 -3.45 7.59
CA ILE A 25 -2.31 -3.33 7.49
C ILE A 25 -2.97 -4.66 7.84
N GLY A 26 -2.43 -5.76 7.32
CA GLY A 26 -3.01 -7.06 7.57
C GLY A 26 -2.21 -8.18 6.94
N SER A 27 -2.62 -9.39 7.25
CA SER A 27 -2.05 -10.61 6.73
C SER A 27 -3.13 -11.42 6.04
N TYR A 28 -2.84 -11.96 4.86
CA TYR A 28 -3.82 -12.61 4.01
C TYR A 28 -3.31 -13.97 3.55
N PRO A 29 -4.18 -14.96 3.39
CA PRO A 29 -3.75 -16.31 3.00
C PRO A 29 -3.34 -16.43 1.54
N THR A 30 -3.79 -15.53 0.68
CA THR A 30 -3.45 -15.56 -0.75
C THR A 30 -3.01 -14.20 -1.24
N MET A 31 -2.26 -14.20 -2.33
CA MET A 31 -1.88 -12.95 -3.00
C MET A 31 -3.11 -12.18 -3.49
N GLU A 32 -4.13 -12.87 -3.98
CA GLU A 32 -5.37 -12.23 -4.45
C GLU A 32 -6.06 -11.46 -3.34
N ASP A 33 -6.15 -12.04 -2.15
CA ASP A 33 -6.75 -11.38 -1.00
C ASP A 33 -5.95 -10.16 -0.58
N ALA A 34 -4.63 -10.27 -0.60
CA ALA A 34 -3.75 -9.14 -0.28
C ALA A 34 -3.88 -8.02 -1.31
N GLN A 35 -3.95 -8.37 -2.59
CA GLN A 35 -4.14 -7.40 -3.68
C GLN A 35 -5.47 -6.67 -3.54
N LYS A 36 -6.52 -7.41 -3.22
CA LYS A 36 -7.84 -6.83 -3.03
C LYS A 36 -7.84 -5.83 -1.87
N ALA A 37 -7.19 -6.19 -0.76
CA ALA A 37 -7.06 -5.31 0.38
C ALA A 37 -6.25 -4.05 0.03
N MET A 38 -5.18 -4.20 -0.75
CA MET A 38 -4.39 -3.08 -1.22
C MET A 38 -5.24 -2.13 -2.09
N GLU A 39 -5.99 -2.69 -3.03
CA GLU A 39 -6.87 -1.89 -3.89
C GLU A 39 -7.93 -1.14 -3.09
N GLU A 40 -8.52 -1.77 -2.09
CA GLU A 40 -9.50 -1.11 -1.22
C GLU A 40 -8.88 0.06 -0.46
N ASN A 41 -7.67 -0.10 0.04
CA ASN A 41 -6.95 0.99 0.71
C ASN A 41 -6.61 2.13 -0.25
N ILE A 42 -6.19 1.80 -1.47
CA ILE A 42 -5.90 2.81 -2.48
C ILE A 42 -7.18 3.58 -2.86
N ASN A 43 -8.29 2.88 -3.02
CA ASN A 43 -9.57 3.52 -3.32
C ASN A 43 -10.01 4.48 -2.21
N ASP A 44 -9.82 4.10 -0.95
CA ASP A 44 -10.08 4.98 0.18
C ASP A 44 -9.20 6.22 0.12
N ASP A 45 -7.92 6.06 -0.21
CA ASP A 45 -7.00 7.19 -0.37
C ASP A 45 -7.45 8.12 -1.52
N ILE A 46 -7.88 7.55 -2.64
CA ILE A 46 -8.39 8.32 -3.76
C ILE A 46 -9.61 9.14 -3.35
N ASN A 47 -10.51 8.53 -2.58
CA ASN A 47 -11.69 9.22 -2.06
C ASN A 47 -11.32 10.35 -1.08
N ASP A 48 -10.19 10.24 -0.43
CA ASP A 48 -9.68 11.25 0.51
C ASP A 48 -8.88 12.36 -0.20
N GLY A 49 -8.77 12.31 -1.52
CA GLY A 49 -8.11 13.35 -2.29
C GLY A 49 -6.74 13.00 -2.86
N TYR A 50 -6.27 11.77 -2.66
CA TYR A 50 -5.02 11.29 -3.28
C TYR A 50 -5.33 10.81 -4.69
N GLU A 51 -5.07 11.66 -5.66
CA GLU A 51 -5.53 11.47 -7.04
C GLU A 51 -5.00 10.19 -7.68
N LYS A 52 -5.88 9.48 -8.37
CA LYS A 52 -5.56 8.22 -9.03
C LYS A 52 -4.40 8.34 -10.00
N GLU A 53 -4.28 9.48 -10.66
CA GLU A 53 -3.24 9.73 -11.65
C GLU A 53 -1.82 9.72 -11.07
N ASP A 54 -1.71 9.99 -9.77
CA ASP A 54 -0.44 10.03 -9.06
C ASP A 54 -0.04 8.66 -8.50
N TRP A 55 -0.87 7.64 -8.72
CA TRP A 55 -0.60 6.28 -8.28
C TRP A 55 0.02 5.46 -9.40
N GLU A 56 1.08 4.72 -9.08
CA GLU A 56 1.61 3.65 -9.91
C GLU A 56 1.31 2.33 -9.21
N ILE A 57 0.47 1.51 -9.83
CA ILE A 57 -0.03 0.27 -9.22
C ILE A 57 0.50 -0.91 -10.00
N ALA A 58 1.16 -1.82 -9.31
CA ALA A 58 1.60 -3.10 -9.85
C ALA A 58 0.96 -4.24 -9.06
N GLN A 59 1.34 -5.47 -9.36
CA GLN A 59 0.70 -6.65 -8.78
C GLN A 59 0.91 -6.77 -7.27
N ASP A 60 2.09 -6.42 -6.79
CA ASP A 60 2.49 -6.58 -5.39
C ASP A 60 2.88 -5.28 -4.71
N GLN A 61 2.63 -4.16 -5.37
CA GLN A 61 3.01 -2.87 -4.83
C GLN A 61 2.23 -1.74 -5.47
N ALA A 62 2.17 -0.63 -4.76
CA ALA A 62 1.64 0.62 -5.30
C ALA A 62 2.41 1.78 -4.70
N ASN A 63 2.64 2.80 -5.49
CA ASN A 63 3.35 3.99 -5.05
C ASN A 63 2.55 5.23 -5.43
N TYR A 64 2.43 6.14 -4.49
CA TYR A 64 1.86 7.46 -4.70
C TYR A 64 2.94 8.51 -4.51
N GLY A 65 3.01 9.45 -5.43
CA GLY A 65 3.94 10.58 -5.30
C GLY A 65 3.28 11.86 -5.74
N ASN A 66 3.27 12.85 -4.87
CA ASN A 66 2.84 14.20 -5.19
C ASN A 66 3.97 15.17 -4.88
N VAL A 67 4.69 15.58 -5.91
CA VAL A 67 5.86 16.45 -5.76
C VAL A 67 5.49 17.83 -5.23
N ILE A 68 4.33 18.33 -5.61
CA ILE A 68 3.85 19.66 -5.18
C ILE A 68 3.52 19.65 -3.70
N GLY A 69 2.82 18.61 -3.24
CA GLY A 69 2.45 18.48 -1.84
C GLY A 69 3.52 17.85 -0.95
N LEU A 70 4.59 17.34 -1.54
CA LEU A 70 5.65 16.57 -0.87
C LEU A 70 5.09 15.40 -0.06
N GLU A 71 4.07 14.73 -0.62
CA GLU A 71 3.45 13.58 0.00
C GLU A 71 3.76 12.32 -0.80
N TYR A 72 4.19 11.28 -0.10
CA TYR A 72 4.51 9.99 -0.71
C TYR A 72 3.88 8.88 0.11
N LYS A 73 3.28 7.93 -0.59
CA LYS A 73 2.70 6.73 0.02
C LYS A 73 3.17 5.51 -0.75
N ALA A 74 3.28 4.40 -0.05
CA ALA A 74 3.65 3.14 -0.68
C ALA A 74 2.91 1.99 -0.02
N TYR A 75 2.47 1.05 -0.84
CA TYR A 75 1.97 -0.25 -0.39
C TYR A 75 2.87 -1.33 -0.93
N ARG A 76 3.13 -2.33 -0.12
CA ARG A 76 3.92 -3.50 -0.50
C ARG A 76 3.26 -4.75 0.02
N ILE A 77 3.23 -5.79 -0.81
CA ILE A 77 2.79 -7.11 -0.38
C ILE A 77 4.02 -7.99 -0.29
N LYS A 78 4.27 -8.50 0.89
CA LYS A 78 5.42 -9.37 1.15
C LYS A 78 4.93 -10.75 1.55
N LYS A 79 5.52 -11.76 0.94
CA LYS A 79 5.30 -13.15 1.30
C LYS A 79 6.16 -13.50 2.50
N MET A 80 5.52 -13.95 3.53
CA MET A 80 6.18 -14.30 4.80
C MET A 80 6.19 -15.80 5.04
#